data_8eaf86bdfd90eebaf371147b8daab3ce
#
_entry.id   8eaf86bdfd90eebaf371147b8daab3ce
#
_cell.length_a   1.000
_cell.length_b   1.000
_cell.length_c   1.000
_cell.angle_alpha   90.00
_cell.angle_beta   90.00
_cell.angle_gamma   90.00
#
_symmetry.space_group_name_H-M   'P 1'
#
loop_
_entity.id
_entity.type
_entity.pdbx_description
1 polymer ?
#
loop_
_entity_poly.entity_id
_entity_poly.type
_entity_poly.pdbx_seq_one_letter_code
_entity_poly.pdbx_strand_id
1 'polypeptide(L)'
;KEATGMTFGEPAPVPGALGGPQLMGPRDTTARGEIRRLPLADGSIATIDTSSALRVVLAEDSRRVALDKGQAFFQVAKDRKRPFIVDAGIAQARALGTAFSVRRTEDGVQVAVTEGIVGVWAGNDSGAMTVLQAGQFATFRRGDSTPVTGTAPAEIERSLAWRSGEIALENEPLGNAIVQFNRYNRQQLVLADSSLASERLVGLFRMDDPAAFAETLAISHQIEIAVTPDEIRLSRKKIGPP
;
A
#
# COMPACT_ATOMS: atom_id res chain seq x y z
N LYS A 1 -30.48 7.99 -14.44
CA LYS A 1 -30.55 8.38 -13.01
C LYS A 1 -29.28 9.13 -12.70
N GLU A 2 -29.45 10.39 -12.39
CA GLU A 2 -28.44 11.43 -12.30
C GLU A 2 -27.40 11.10 -11.21
N ALA A 3 -26.12 11.20 -11.60
CA ALA A 3 -25.01 11.25 -10.65
C ALA A 3 -25.11 12.60 -9.92
N THR A 4 -25.63 12.57 -8.70
CA THR A 4 -25.71 13.73 -7.83
C THR A 4 -24.29 14.22 -7.55
N GLY A 5 -23.96 15.39 -8.09
CA GLY A 5 -22.65 16.03 -8.01
C GLY A 5 -22.19 16.18 -6.56
N MET A 6 -21.20 15.39 -6.15
CA MET A 6 -20.38 15.69 -4.98
C MET A 6 -19.39 16.78 -5.39
N THR A 7 -19.76 18.03 -5.16
CA THR A 7 -18.81 19.14 -5.24
C THR A 7 -17.92 19.06 -3.99
N PHE A 8 -16.64 18.71 -4.18
CA PHE A 8 -15.62 19.01 -3.19
C PHE A 8 -15.45 20.54 -3.23
N GLY A 9 -15.89 21.25 -2.18
CA GLY A 9 -15.56 22.67 -2.04
C GLY A 9 -14.05 22.86 -2.11
N GLU A 10 -13.61 24.00 -2.63
CA GLU A 10 -12.20 24.38 -2.64
C GLU A 10 -11.52 24.03 -1.31
N PRO A 11 -10.31 23.47 -1.33
CA PRO A 11 -9.58 23.21 -0.10
C PRO A 11 -9.41 24.54 0.64
N ALA A 12 -9.92 24.62 1.86
CA ALA A 12 -9.62 25.75 2.71
C ALA A 12 -8.10 25.85 2.84
N PRO A 13 -7.52 27.08 2.74
CA PRO A 13 -6.08 27.25 2.82
C PRO A 13 -5.58 26.66 4.15
N VAL A 14 -4.70 25.68 4.05
CA VAL A 14 -4.02 25.10 5.21
C VAL A 14 -3.01 26.15 5.67
N PRO A 15 -3.10 26.71 6.90
CA PRO A 15 -2.14 27.70 7.36
C PRO A 15 -0.75 27.06 7.48
N GLY A 16 0.24 27.62 6.75
CA GLY A 16 1.66 27.44 6.99
C GLY A 16 2.33 26.30 6.25
N ALA A 17 2.84 26.60 5.06
CA ALA A 17 4.00 25.95 4.49
C ALA A 17 5.22 26.31 5.36
N LEU A 18 5.76 25.32 6.00
CA LEU A 18 7.05 25.06 6.62
C LEU A 18 6.79 24.36 7.96
N GLY A 19 6.75 23.01 7.97
CA GLY A 19 6.50 22.23 9.17
C GLY A 19 5.03 22.32 9.60
N GLY A 20 4.13 21.62 8.90
CA GLY A 20 2.77 21.43 9.38
C GLY A 20 2.81 20.90 10.82
N PRO A 21 1.82 21.23 11.69
CA PRO A 21 1.83 20.80 13.08
C PRO A 21 2.09 19.29 13.09
N GLN A 22 3.21 18.89 13.71
CA GLN A 22 3.47 17.46 13.93
C GLN A 22 2.24 16.93 14.65
N LEU A 23 1.51 16.03 14.01
CA LEU A 23 0.35 15.41 14.64
C LEU A 23 0.83 14.77 15.93
N MET A 24 0.55 15.41 17.05
CA MET A 24 0.88 14.93 18.38
C MET A 24 -0.21 13.96 18.83
N GLY A 25 -0.08 12.71 18.39
CA GLY A 25 -0.96 11.61 18.77
C GLY A 25 -0.12 10.36 19.04
N PRO A 26 -0.71 9.34 19.68
CA PRO A 26 -0.05 8.06 19.86
C PRO A 26 0.36 7.52 18.48
N ARG A 27 1.56 6.94 18.45
CA ARG A 27 2.11 6.34 17.24
C ARG A 27 1.81 4.85 17.24
N ASP A 28 1.03 4.43 16.27
CA ASP A 28 0.78 3.02 16.00
C ASP A 28 1.82 2.48 15.03
N THR A 29 2.47 1.37 15.40
CA THR A 29 3.50 0.74 14.56
C THR A 29 3.23 -0.74 14.45
N THR A 30 3.56 -1.32 13.29
CA THR A 30 3.56 -2.75 13.05
C THR A 30 4.98 -3.28 12.87
N ALA A 31 5.25 -4.46 13.41
CA ALA A 31 6.49 -5.19 13.15
C ALA A 31 6.47 -5.84 11.75
N ARG A 32 7.60 -6.41 11.33
CA ARG A 32 7.66 -7.23 10.12
C ARG A 32 6.74 -8.45 10.24
N GLY A 33 5.90 -8.67 9.22
CA GLY A 33 4.89 -9.74 9.18
C GLY A 33 3.61 -9.43 9.97
N GLU A 34 3.58 -8.35 10.74
CA GLU A 34 2.39 -7.94 11.49
C GLU A 34 1.44 -7.14 10.61
N ILE A 35 0.17 -7.53 10.61
CA ILE A 35 -0.95 -6.72 10.11
C ILE A 35 -1.83 -6.40 11.29
N ARG A 36 -2.19 -5.12 11.43
CA ARG A 36 -3.05 -4.68 12.54
C ARG A 36 -4.30 -3.97 12.03
N ARG A 37 -5.43 -4.41 12.52
CA ARG A 37 -6.71 -3.72 12.33
C ARG A 37 -6.96 -2.81 13.53
N LEU A 38 -7.04 -1.50 13.27
CA LEU A 38 -7.21 -0.45 14.26
C LEU A 38 -8.58 0.22 14.06
N PRO A 39 -9.59 -0.07 14.90
CA PRO A 39 -10.82 0.71 14.94
C PRO A 39 -10.54 2.11 15.49
N LEU A 40 -11.08 3.12 14.83
CA LEU A 40 -10.96 4.52 15.22
C LEU A 40 -12.24 4.99 15.93
N ALA A 41 -12.11 5.99 16.80
CA ALA A 41 -13.22 6.48 17.61
C ALA A 41 -14.36 7.14 16.80
N ASP A 42 -14.11 7.51 15.54
CA ASP A 42 -15.09 8.05 14.61
C ASP A 42 -15.87 6.96 13.85
N GLY A 43 -15.63 5.67 14.15
CA GLY A 43 -16.20 4.52 13.47
C GLY A 43 -15.47 4.10 12.19
N SER A 44 -14.40 4.81 11.80
CA SER A 44 -13.50 4.38 10.72
C SER A 44 -12.61 3.22 11.17
N ILE A 45 -12.05 2.49 10.21
CA ILE A 45 -11.10 1.40 10.46
C ILE A 45 -9.86 1.64 9.63
N ALA A 46 -8.69 1.60 10.26
CA ALA A 46 -7.40 1.53 9.60
C ALA A 46 -6.85 0.10 9.68
N THR A 47 -6.59 -0.55 8.55
CA THR A 47 -5.81 -1.79 8.48
C THR A 47 -4.39 -1.41 8.12
N ILE A 48 -3.45 -1.69 9.02
CA ILE A 48 -2.05 -1.27 8.94
C ILE A 48 -1.22 -2.46 8.48
N ASP A 49 -0.50 -2.30 7.38
CA ASP A 49 0.36 -3.33 6.79
C ASP A 49 1.67 -3.50 7.58
N THR A 50 2.46 -4.50 7.22
CA THR A 50 3.78 -4.82 7.80
C THR A 50 4.72 -3.60 7.82
N SER A 51 5.52 -3.50 8.87
CA SER A 51 6.61 -2.51 9.01
C SER A 51 6.16 -1.06 8.78
N SER A 52 4.93 -0.74 9.12
CA SER A 52 4.29 0.57 8.93
C SER A 52 4.26 1.37 10.22
N ALA A 53 4.07 2.68 10.09
CA ALA A 53 3.89 3.57 11.22
C ALA A 53 2.93 4.70 10.85
N LEU A 54 1.92 4.93 11.68
CA LEU A 54 0.98 6.03 11.53
C LEU A 54 0.64 6.67 12.88
N ARG A 55 0.10 7.88 12.82
CA ARG A 55 -0.47 8.60 13.96
C ARG A 55 -1.87 9.06 13.58
N VAL A 56 -2.80 8.96 14.53
CA VAL A 56 -4.18 9.38 14.33
C VAL A 56 -4.52 10.50 15.30
N VAL A 57 -5.08 11.59 14.78
CA VAL A 57 -5.62 12.69 15.59
C VAL A 57 -7.05 12.96 15.12
N LEU A 58 -8.00 12.70 16.00
CA LEU A 58 -9.42 12.98 15.78
C LEU A 58 -9.79 14.21 16.61
N ALA A 59 -10.13 15.30 15.92
CA ALA A 59 -10.56 16.55 16.51
C ALA A 59 -12.05 16.81 16.24
N GLU A 60 -12.59 17.88 16.81
CA GLU A 60 -14.00 18.26 16.62
C GLU A 60 -14.32 18.63 15.16
N ASP A 61 -13.36 19.22 14.46
CA ASP A 61 -13.49 19.74 13.08
C ASP A 61 -12.81 18.89 12.02
N SER A 62 -11.94 17.95 12.40
CA SER A 62 -11.13 17.19 11.46
C SER A 62 -10.72 15.81 11.97
N ARG A 63 -10.44 14.92 11.03
CA ARG A 63 -9.93 13.56 11.27
C ARG A 63 -8.64 13.42 10.48
N ARG A 64 -7.49 13.45 11.16
CA ARG A 64 -6.18 13.47 10.51
C ARG A 64 -5.38 12.22 10.85
N VAL A 65 -4.75 11.66 9.83
CA VAL A 65 -3.80 10.55 9.95
C VAL A 65 -2.49 10.98 9.29
N ALA A 66 -1.38 10.83 9.99
CA ALA A 66 -0.05 10.91 9.38
C ALA A 66 0.47 9.49 9.15
N LEU A 67 0.69 9.10 7.91
CA LEU A 67 1.37 7.86 7.55
C LEU A 67 2.87 8.15 7.42
N ASP A 68 3.64 7.84 8.47
CA ASP A 68 5.08 8.12 8.52
C ASP A 68 5.86 7.20 7.56
N LYS A 69 5.45 5.93 7.44
CA LYS A 69 6.03 4.93 6.54
C LYS A 69 5.10 3.75 6.32
N GLY A 70 5.34 2.99 5.26
CA GLY A 70 4.64 1.74 4.98
C GLY A 70 3.31 1.94 4.27
N GLN A 71 2.31 1.16 4.64
CA GLN A 71 1.03 1.11 3.96
C GLN A 71 -0.11 0.94 4.96
N ALA A 72 -1.23 1.60 4.67
CA ALA A 72 -2.48 1.39 5.39
C ALA A 72 -3.67 1.43 4.44
N PHE A 73 -4.70 0.66 4.76
CA PHE A 73 -6.00 0.69 4.11
C PHE A 73 -7.02 1.29 5.07
N PHE A 74 -7.80 2.24 4.59
CA PHE A 74 -8.77 2.99 5.38
C PHE A 74 -10.19 2.69 4.89
N GLN A 75 -11.04 2.24 5.81
CA GLN A 75 -12.49 2.21 5.64
C GLN A 75 -13.06 3.37 6.44
N VAL A 76 -13.38 4.46 5.76
CA VAL A 76 -13.73 5.74 6.40
C VAL A 76 -15.22 5.85 6.63
N ALA A 77 -15.63 6.07 7.87
CA ALA A 77 -17.02 6.35 8.22
C ALA A 77 -17.51 7.65 7.55
N LYS A 78 -18.76 7.65 7.06
CA LYS A 78 -19.36 8.81 6.39
C LYS A 78 -19.55 9.96 7.38
N ASP A 79 -18.81 11.03 7.19
CA ASP A 79 -18.99 12.28 7.91
C ASP A 79 -18.59 13.47 7.00
N ARG A 80 -19.60 14.17 6.48
CA ARG A 80 -19.39 15.29 5.57
C ARG A 80 -18.89 16.55 6.27
N LYS A 81 -19.10 16.67 7.59
CA LYS A 81 -18.69 17.84 8.36
C LYS A 81 -17.22 17.78 8.73
N ARG A 82 -16.67 16.57 8.93
CA ARG A 82 -15.28 16.36 9.32
C ARG A 82 -14.56 15.51 8.27
N PRO A 83 -13.80 16.14 7.36
CA PRO A 83 -13.03 15.41 6.37
C PRO A 83 -12.00 14.49 7.04
N PHE A 84 -11.80 13.31 6.47
CA PHE A 84 -10.74 12.39 6.85
C PHE A 84 -9.53 12.65 5.94
N ILE A 85 -8.43 13.09 6.52
CA ILE A 85 -7.24 13.49 5.77
C ILE A 85 -6.08 12.59 6.15
N VAL A 86 -5.49 11.93 5.16
CA VAL A 86 -4.25 11.17 5.32
C VAL A 86 -3.10 11.98 4.73
N ASP A 87 -2.12 12.31 5.58
CA ASP A 87 -0.86 12.94 5.20
C ASP A 87 0.22 11.85 5.09
N ALA A 88 0.77 11.66 3.91
CA ALA A 88 1.87 10.74 3.64
C ALA A 88 3.18 11.47 3.29
N GLY A 89 3.32 12.73 3.69
CA GLY A 89 4.48 13.58 3.47
C GLY A 89 4.42 14.31 2.12
N ILE A 90 4.82 13.67 1.02
CA ILE A 90 4.77 14.30 -0.32
C ILE A 90 3.37 14.32 -0.94
N ALA A 91 2.41 13.63 -0.35
CA ALA A 91 1.03 13.59 -0.84
C ALA A 91 0.04 13.59 0.32
N GLN A 92 -1.13 14.15 0.06
CA GLN A 92 -2.29 14.10 0.95
C GLN A 92 -3.49 13.50 0.23
N ALA A 93 -4.36 12.81 1.01
CA ALA A 93 -5.60 12.24 0.53
C ALA A 93 -6.76 12.67 1.44
N ARG A 94 -7.88 13.15 0.87
CA ARG A 94 -9.08 13.59 1.58
C ARG A 94 -10.27 12.69 1.22
N ALA A 95 -10.91 12.16 2.24
CA ALA A 95 -12.06 11.27 2.12
C ALA A 95 -13.26 11.78 2.96
N LEU A 96 -14.48 11.45 2.52
CA LEU A 96 -15.73 11.81 3.20
C LEU A 96 -16.60 10.60 3.55
N GLY A 97 -16.10 9.38 3.32
CA GLY A 97 -16.82 8.12 3.51
C GLY A 97 -16.53 7.17 2.37
N THR A 98 -15.33 6.62 2.35
CA THR A 98 -14.72 5.90 1.22
C THR A 98 -13.87 4.75 1.73
N ALA A 99 -13.49 3.83 0.85
CA ALA A 99 -12.46 2.85 1.14
C ALA A 99 -11.28 3.05 0.17
N PHE A 100 -10.07 3.20 0.73
CA PHE A 100 -8.86 3.47 -0.05
C PHE A 100 -7.60 3.06 0.67
N SER A 101 -6.52 2.85 -0.06
CA SER A 101 -5.18 2.59 0.48
C SER A 101 -4.25 3.76 0.25
N VAL A 102 -3.30 3.94 1.16
CA VAL A 102 -2.15 4.81 1.00
C VAL A 102 -0.90 4.00 1.27
N ARG A 103 0.02 3.99 0.31
CA ARG A 103 1.33 3.35 0.42
C ARG A 103 2.41 4.40 0.25
N ARG A 104 3.27 4.52 1.27
CA ARG A 104 4.42 5.42 1.28
C ARG A 104 5.71 4.60 1.23
N THR A 105 6.52 4.85 0.23
CA THR A 105 7.85 4.28 0.02
C THR A 105 8.91 5.38 0.00
N GLU A 106 10.17 5.02 -0.17
CA GLU A 106 11.26 5.99 -0.38
C GLU A 106 11.10 6.75 -1.70
N ASP A 107 10.55 6.09 -2.73
CA ASP A 107 10.39 6.65 -4.07
C ASP A 107 9.15 7.54 -4.22
N GLY A 108 8.15 7.36 -3.35
CA GLY A 108 6.91 8.11 -3.51
C GLY A 108 5.75 7.65 -2.65
N VAL A 109 4.57 8.14 -3.03
CA VAL A 109 3.29 7.80 -2.39
C VAL A 109 2.31 7.36 -3.46
N GLN A 110 1.64 6.23 -3.22
CA GLN A 110 0.52 5.76 -4.02
C GLN A 110 -0.77 5.80 -3.20
N VAL A 111 -1.82 6.33 -3.80
CA VAL A 111 -3.20 6.30 -3.27
C VAL A 111 -4.05 5.52 -4.26
N ALA A 112 -4.80 4.52 -3.79
CA ALA A 112 -5.69 3.71 -4.62
C ALA A 112 -7.06 3.58 -3.96
N VAL A 113 -8.13 3.80 -4.74
CA VAL A 113 -9.51 3.87 -4.24
C VAL A 113 -10.27 2.60 -4.62
N THR A 114 -10.87 1.94 -3.62
CA THR A 114 -11.73 0.77 -3.84
C THR A 114 -13.22 1.11 -3.76
N GLU A 115 -13.58 2.15 -2.96
CA GLU A 115 -14.98 2.57 -2.81
C GLU A 115 -15.07 4.09 -2.63
N GLY A 116 -16.02 4.71 -3.33
CA GLY A 116 -16.33 6.14 -3.22
C GLY A 116 -15.38 7.02 -3.99
N ILE A 117 -15.09 8.21 -3.44
CA ILE A 117 -14.32 9.26 -4.10
C ILE A 117 -13.31 9.85 -3.12
N VAL A 118 -12.06 10.00 -3.54
CA VAL A 118 -10.95 10.56 -2.76
C VAL A 118 -10.31 11.72 -3.53
N GLY A 119 -10.16 12.87 -2.89
CA GLY A 119 -9.35 13.97 -3.42
C GLY A 119 -7.90 13.82 -2.99
N VAL A 120 -6.96 13.93 -3.94
CA VAL A 120 -5.52 13.81 -3.67
C VAL A 120 -4.75 15.00 -4.21
N TRP A 121 -3.68 15.42 -3.54
CA TRP A 121 -2.81 16.51 -3.98
C TRP A 121 -1.39 16.35 -3.42
N ALA A 122 -0.42 17.05 -4.01
CA ALA A 122 0.96 17.08 -3.52
C ALA A 122 1.05 17.79 -2.15
N GLY A 123 1.86 17.28 -1.23
CA GLY A 123 1.86 17.67 0.19
C GLY A 123 2.23 19.13 0.48
N ASN A 124 2.96 19.80 -0.39
CA ASN A 124 3.44 21.18 -0.21
C ASN A 124 2.75 22.18 -1.16
N ASP A 125 1.76 21.74 -1.90
CA ASP A 125 1.09 22.60 -2.86
C ASP A 125 -0.40 22.74 -2.49
N SER A 126 -0.85 24.01 -2.42
CA SER A 126 -2.26 24.34 -2.52
C SER A 126 -2.79 24.13 -3.95
N GLY A 127 -2.05 23.36 -4.75
CA GLY A 127 -2.32 23.06 -6.15
C GLY A 127 -3.57 22.25 -6.39
N ALA A 128 -3.87 22.04 -7.66
CA ALA A 128 -5.08 21.39 -8.13
C ALA A 128 -5.27 20.00 -7.50
N MET A 129 -6.35 19.85 -6.76
CA MET A 129 -6.77 18.57 -6.22
C MET A 129 -7.21 17.65 -7.36
N THR A 130 -6.59 16.48 -7.46
CA THR A 130 -7.02 15.41 -8.36
C THR A 130 -8.07 14.56 -7.67
N VAL A 131 -9.18 14.28 -8.35
CA VAL A 131 -10.27 13.46 -7.82
C VAL A 131 -10.16 12.06 -8.37
N LEU A 132 -10.09 11.06 -7.47
CA LEU A 132 -10.05 9.64 -7.78
C LEU A 132 -11.38 8.99 -7.42
N GLN A 133 -11.88 8.14 -8.32
CA GLN A 133 -13.05 7.28 -8.08
C GLN A 133 -12.62 5.83 -7.81
N ALA A 134 -13.56 5.01 -7.39
CA ALA A 134 -13.32 3.57 -7.22
C ALA A 134 -12.69 2.94 -8.47
N GLY A 135 -11.64 2.13 -8.29
CA GLY A 135 -10.84 1.54 -9.36
C GLY A 135 -9.73 2.43 -9.91
N GLN A 136 -9.58 3.66 -9.39
CA GLN A 136 -8.53 4.58 -9.80
C GLN A 136 -7.42 4.71 -8.76
N PHE A 137 -6.23 5.07 -9.24
CA PHE A 137 -5.08 5.34 -8.39
C PHE A 137 -4.34 6.61 -8.82
N ALA A 138 -3.55 7.16 -7.91
CA ALA A 138 -2.57 8.22 -8.17
C ALA A 138 -1.23 7.85 -7.53
N THR A 139 -0.16 8.09 -8.26
CA THR A 139 1.22 7.91 -7.79
C THR A 139 1.95 9.24 -7.82
N PHE A 140 2.39 9.68 -6.66
CA PHE A 140 3.23 10.86 -6.47
C PHE A 140 4.67 10.41 -6.32
N ARG A 141 5.56 10.94 -7.14
CA ARG A 141 7.00 10.73 -7.01
C ARG A 141 7.64 11.95 -6.35
N ARG A 142 8.76 11.72 -5.69
CA ARG A 142 9.50 12.81 -5.05
C ARG A 142 9.99 13.80 -6.11
N GLY A 143 9.63 15.07 -5.94
CA GLY A 143 9.96 16.15 -6.88
C GLY A 143 8.90 16.47 -7.93
N ASP A 144 7.90 15.59 -8.11
CA ASP A 144 6.80 15.85 -9.04
C ASP A 144 5.67 16.63 -8.34
N SER A 145 5.16 17.66 -8.98
CA SER A 145 4.00 18.43 -8.50
C SER A 145 2.66 17.83 -8.92
N THR A 146 2.65 16.97 -9.92
CA THR A 146 1.46 16.33 -10.48
C THR A 146 1.56 14.80 -10.35
N PRO A 147 0.51 14.10 -9.86
CA PRO A 147 0.55 12.65 -9.80
C PRO A 147 0.35 12.01 -11.18
N VAL A 148 0.94 10.84 -11.37
CA VAL A 148 0.54 9.92 -12.44
C VAL A 148 -0.73 9.20 -11.99
N THR A 149 -1.79 9.29 -12.78
CA THR A 149 -3.08 8.66 -12.48
C THR A 149 -3.39 7.53 -13.46
N GLY A 150 -4.19 6.58 -13.01
CA GLY A 150 -4.64 5.47 -13.85
C GLY A 150 -5.89 4.80 -13.30
N THR A 151 -6.44 3.89 -14.11
CA THR A 151 -7.59 3.06 -13.75
C THR A 151 -7.18 1.59 -13.91
N ALA A 152 -7.16 0.85 -12.80
CA ALA A 152 -6.71 -0.54 -12.75
C ALA A 152 -7.40 -1.30 -11.60
N PRO A 153 -8.73 -1.49 -11.63
CA PRO A 153 -9.48 -2.03 -10.49
C PRO A 153 -8.99 -3.42 -10.08
N ALA A 154 -8.71 -4.31 -11.03
CA ALA A 154 -8.23 -5.65 -10.74
C ALA A 154 -6.82 -5.64 -10.09
N GLU A 155 -5.92 -4.75 -10.53
CA GLU A 155 -4.59 -4.59 -9.95
C GLU A 155 -4.67 -4.01 -8.53
N ILE A 156 -5.57 -3.04 -8.31
CA ILE A 156 -5.82 -2.47 -6.98
C ILE A 156 -6.28 -3.57 -6.02
N GLU A 157 -7.26 -4.38 -6.39
CA GLU A 157 -7.75 -5.47 -5.55
C GLU A 157 -6.65 -6.50 -5.25
N ARG A 158 -5.86 -6.90 -6.25
CA ARG A 158 -4.70 -7.78 -6.05
C ARG A 158 -3.67 -7.18 -5.08
N SER A 159 -3.36 -5.90 -5.25
CA SER A 159 -2.39 -5.21 -4.39
C SER A 159 -2.84 -5.12 -2.92
N LEU A 160 -4.10 -5.39 -2.66
CA LEU A 160 -4.72 -5.37 -1.33
C LEU A 160 -4.97 -6.76 -0.73
N ALA A 161 -4.53 -7.85 -1.40
CA ALA A 161 -4.65 -9.22 -0.90
C ALA A 161 -3.95 -9.43 0.45
N TRP A 162 -2.93 -8.61 0.76
CA TRP A 162 -2.25 -8.62 2.05
C TRP A 162 -3.21 -8.45 3.26
N ARG A 163 -4.35 -7.78 3.09
CA ARG A 163 -5.37 -7.64 4.15
C ARG A 163 -5.95 -8.97 4.61
N SER A 164 -5.90 -9.97 3.73
CA SER A 164 -6.33 -11.35 4.00
C SER A 164 -5.17 -12.28 4.32
N GLY A 165 -3.94 -11.75 4.44
CA GLY A 165 -2.74 -12.56 4.69
C GLY A 165 -2.18 -13.23 3.42
N GLU A 166 -2.47 -12.69 2.23
CA GLU A 166 -2.14 -13.30 0.96
C GLU A 166 -1.33 -12.37 0.06
N ILE A 167 -0.57 -12.96 -0.86
CA ILE A 167 0.08 -12.30 -1.99
C ILE A 167 -0.55 -12.86 -3.26
N ALA A 168 -1.21 -11.98 -4.02
CA ALA A 168 -1.83 -12.32 -5.29
C ALA A 168 -0.91 -11.91 -6.44
N LEU A 169 -0.48 -12.89 -7.23
CA LEU A 169 0.40 -12.72 -8.38
C LEU A 169 -0.38 -12.95 -9.68
N GLU A 170 -0.21 -12.06 -10.65
CA GLU A 170 -0.75 -12.22 -12.00
C GLU A 170 0.28 -11.78 -13.01
N ASN A 171 0.85 -12.75 -13.72
CA ASN A 171 1.96 -12.50 -14.65
C ASN A 171 3.11 -11.69 -14.03
N GLU A 172 3.35 -11.91 -12.72
CA GLU A 172 4.33 -11.15 -11.93
C GLU A 172 5.73 -11.73 -12.08
N PRO A 173 6.77 -10.93 -12.34
CA PRO A 173 8.15 -11.41 -12.32
C PRO A 173 8.53 -12.00 -10.95
N LEU A 174 9.24 -13.13 -10.94
CA LEU A 174 9.69 -13.76 -9.70
C LEU A 174 10.51 -12.80 -8.83
N GLY A 175 11.34 -11.95 -9.44
CA GLY A 175 12.08 -10.92 -8.68
C GLY A 175 11.18 -10.01 -7.86
N ASN A 176 10.07 -9.56 -8.44
CA ASN A 176 9.09 -8.72 -7.74
C ASN A 176 8.30 -9.50 -6.67
N ALA A 177 7.93 -10.75 -6.97
CA ALA A 177 7.27 -11.63 -6.01
C ALA A 177 8.14 -11.83 -4.76
N ILE A 178 9.44 -12.08 -4.94
CA ILE A 178 10.41 -12.20 -3.84
C ILE A 178 10.45 -10.93 -3.00
N VAL A 179 10.49 -9.76 -3.60
CA VAL A 179 10.46 -8.48 -2.87
C VAL A 179 9.19 -8.38 -2.03
N GLN A 180 8.04 -8.82 -2.55
CA GLN A 180 6.79 -8.82 -1.79
C GLN A 180 6.86 -9.78 -0.59
N PHE A 181 7.28 -11.05 -0.78
CA PHE A 181 7.43 -12.01 0.31
C PHE A 181 8.41 -11.54 1.39
N ASN A 182 9.54 -10.97 0.98
CA ASN A 182 10.59 -10.52 1.89
C ASN A 182 10.16 -9.34 2.79
N ARG A 183 9.11 -8.61 2.42
CA ARG A 183 8.52 -7.57 3.28
C ARG A 183 7.87 -8.17 4.53
N TYR A 184 7.33 -9.38 4.44
CA TYR A 184 6.56 -10.03 5.52
C TYR A 184 7.38 -11.01 6.34
N ASN A 185 8.45 -11.58 5.78
CA ASN A 185 9.17 -12.70 6.36
C ASN A 185 10.56 -12.32 6.88
N ARG A 186 10.98 -12.96 7.98
CA ARG A 186 12.36 -12.86 8.47
C ARG A 186 13.30 -13.71 7.61
N GLN A 187 12.87 -14.95 7.32
CA GLN A 187 13.58 -15.81 6.39
C GLN A 187 13.40 -15.27 4.98
N GLN A 188 14.49 -14.88 4.34
CA GLN A 188 14.47 -14.16 3.07
C GLN A 188 14.57 -15.12 1.89
N LEU A 189 13.77 -14.90 0.87
CA LEU A 189 13.95 -15.52 -0.43
C LEU A 189 15.07 -14.80 -1.17
N VAL A 190 16.03 -15.57 -1.72
CA VAL A 190 17.20 -15.02 -2.41
C VAL A 190 17.37 -15.73 -3.76
N LEU A 191 17.50 -14.96 -4.84
CA LEU A 191 17.88 -15.50 -6.14
C LEU A 191 19.40 -15.70 -6.18
N ALA A 192 19.83 -16.98 -6.20
CA ALA A 192 21.21 -17.34 -6.47
C ALA A 192 21.53 -17.32 -7.98
N ASP A 193 20.51 -17.39 -8.81
CA ASP A 193 20.58 -17.27 -10.27
C ASP A 193 19.67 -16.12 -10.72
N SER A 194 20.26 -15.03 -11.16
CA SER A 194 19.54 -13.82 -11.59
C SER A 194 18.66 -14.05 -12.84
N SER A 195 18.93 -15.09 -13.63
CA SER A 195 18.11 -15.41 -14.80
C SER A 195 16.69 -15.81 -14.44
N LEU A 196 16.45 -16.22 -13.19
CA LEU A 196 15.13 -16.55 -12.67
C LEU A 196 14.25 -15.32 -12.39
N ALA A 197 14.84 -14.13 -12.28
CA ALA A 197 14.12 -12.92 -11.89
C ALA A 197 12.94 -12.57 -12.82
N SER A 198 13.04 -12.92 -14.10
CA SER A 198 12.04 -12.65 -15.13
C SER A 198 10.98 -13.74 -15.30
N GLU A 199 11.11 -14.87 -14.61
CA GLU A 199 10.10 -15.95 -14.63
C GLU A 199 8.75 -15.39 -14.19
N ARG A 200 7.68 -15.73 -14.93
CA ARG A 200 6.35 -15.17 -14.70
C ARG A 200 5.50 -16.09 -13.85
N LEU A 201 4.91 -15.52 -12.81
CA LEU A 201 4.13 -16.25 -11.83
C LEU A 201 2.68 -15.83 -11.83
N VAL A 202 1.82 -16.80 -11.62
CA VAL A 202 0.38 -16.62 -11.38
C VAL A 202 -0.01 -17.46 -10.18
N GLY A 203 -0.75 -16.89 -9.25
CA GLY A 203 -1.25 -17.63 -8.10
C GLY A 203 -1.59 -16.74 -6.91
N LEU A 204 -2.21 -17.37 -5.93
CA LEU A 204 -2.52 -16.79 -4.63
C LEU A 204 -1.75 -17.56 -3.57
N PHE A 205 -0.93 -16.90 -2.80
CA PHE A 205 -0.01 -17.50 -1.85
C PHE A 205 -0.18 -16.89 -0.46
N ARG A 206 0.00 -17.68 0.58
CA ARG A 206 0.08 -17.18 1.93
C ARG A 206 1.35 -16.33 2.08
N MET A 207 1.20 -15.12 2.55
CA MET A 207 2.33 -14.20 2.65
C MET A 207 3.33 -14.58 3.76
N ASP A 208 2.91 -15.35 4.76
CA ASP A 208 3.69 -15.78 5.92
C ASP A 208 4.39 -17.15 5.70
N ASP A 209 4.30 -17.74 4.50
CA ASP A 209 4.85 -19.05 4.19
C ASP A 209 5.76 -19.02 2.95
N PRO A 210 6.97 -18.42 3.07
CA PRO A 210 7.94 -18.38 1.98
C PRO A 210 8.47 -19.76 1.60
N ALA A 211 8.40 -20.74 2.51
CA ALA A 211 8.85 -22.11 2.23
C ALA A 211 7.90 -22.82 1.26
N ALA A 212 6.59 -22.78 1.53
CA ALA A 212 5.60 -23.36 0.61
C ALA A 212 5.61 -22.67 -0.77
N PHE A 213 5.87 -21.37 -0.81
CA PHE A 213 6.07 -20.65 -2.07
C PHE A 213 7.29 -21.20 -2.83
N ALA A 214 8.45 -21.34 -2.16
CA ALA A 214 9.66 -21.89 -2.78
C ALA A 214 9.48 -23.34 -3.26
N GLU A 215 8.79 -24.20 -2.48
CA GLU A 215 8.46 -25.57 -2.88
C GLU A 215 7.58 -25.60 -4.13
N THR A 216 6.60 -24.71 -4.24
CA THR A 216 5.76 -24.56 -5.44
C THR A 216 6.61 -24.21 -6.66
N LEU A 217 7.59 -23.31 -6.51
CA LEU A 217 8.52 -22.96 -7.59
C LEU A 217 9.43 -24.12 -7.97
N ALA A 218 9.90 -24.90 -7.00
CA ALA A 218 10.75 -26.08 -7.27
C ALA A 218 10.04 -27.11 -8.14
N ILE A 219 8.72 -27.29 -7.92
CA ILE A 219 7.91 -28.24 -8.68
C ILE A 219 7.58 -27.69 -10.08
N SER A 220 7.18 -26.42 -10.18
CA SER A 220 6.60 -25.86 -11.41
C SER A 220 7.63 -25.26 -12.37
N HIS A 221 8.80 -24.80 -11.88
CA HIS A 221 9.78 -24.05 -12.67
C HIS A 221 11.18 -24.67 -12.70
N GLN A 222 11.33 -25.94 -12.29
CA GLN A 222 12.63 -26.64 -12.23
C GLN A 222 13.68 -25.87 -11.43
N ILE A 223 13.26 -25.27 -10.31
CA ILE A 223 14.11 -24.53 -9.40
C ILE A 223 14.62 -25.49 -8.32
N GLU A 224 15.90 -25.38 -7.99
CA GLU A 224 16.53 -26.01 -6.83
C GLU A 224 16.49 -25.04 -5.66
N ILE A 225 16.09 -25.54 -4.49
CA ILE A 225 16.01 -24.75 -3.26
C ILE A 225 17.04 -25.20 -2.25
N ALA A 226 17.73 -24.26 -1.61
CA ALA A 226 18.60 -24.50 -0.47
C ALA A 226 18.13 -23.67 0.70
N VAL A 227 17.77 -24.33 1.81
CA VAL A 227 17.12 -23.70 2.96
C VAL A 227 18.10 -23.59 4.11
N THR A 228 18.20 -22.39 4.68
CA THR A 228 18.86 -22.10 5.96
C THR A 228 17.88 -21.41 6.91
N PRO A 229 18.20 -21.20 8.18
CA PRO A 229 17.33 -20.48 9.10
C PRO A 229 16.98 -19.06 8.67
N ASP A 230 17.88 -18.38 7.95
CA ASP A 230 17.76 -16.97 7.59
C ASP A 230 17.33 -16.73 6.15
N GLU A 231 17.56 -17.73 5.26
CA GLU A 231 17.28 -17.57 3.82
C GLU A 231 16.87 -18.87 3.13
N ILE A 232 16.11 -18.70 2.05
CA ILE A 232 15.77 -19.74 1.08
C ILE A 232 16.35 -19.30 -0.25
N ARG A 233 17.38 -20.00 -0.71
CA ARG A 233 18.06 -19.72 -1.99
C ARG A 233 17.41 -20.47 -3.13
N LEU A 234 17.15 -19.74 -4.20
CA LEU A 234 16.55 -20.25 -5.42
C LEU A 234 17.58 -20.24 -6.57
N SER A 235 17.83 -21.38 -7.16
CA SER A 235 18.74 -21.56 -8.31
C SER A 235 18.11 -22.43 -9.37
N ARG A 236 18.58 -22.35 -10.62
CA ARG A 236 18.17 -23.31 -11.64
C ARG A 236 18.69 -24.70 -11.30
N LYS A 237 17.84 -25.68 -11.48
CA LYS A 237 18.26 -27.08 -11.40
C LYS A 237 19.30 -27.36 -12.47
N LYS A 238 20.50 -27.78 -12.07
CA LYS A 238 21.55 -28.17 -13.01
C LYS A 238 21.09 -29.43 -13.74
N ILE A 239 20.81 -29.30 -15.04
CA ILE A 239 20.64 -30.47 -15.90
C ILE A 239 22.03 -31.06 -16.03
N GLY A 240 22.30 -32.21 -15.41
CA GLY A 240 23.54 -32.94 -15.62
C GLY A 240 23.74 -33.23 -17.10
N PRO A 241 24.98 -33.41 -17.57
CA PRO A 241 25.21 -33.80 -18.94
C PRO A 241 24.52 -35.16 -19.22
N PRO A 242 24.02 -35.35 -20.44
CA PRO A 242 23.35 -36.60 -20.86
C PRO A 242 24.26 -37.80 -20.76
#